data_173b58dc93d93734f251d72976a148f8
#
_entry.id   173b58dc93d93734f251d72976a148f8
#
_cell.length_a   1.000
_cell.length_b   1.000
_cell.length_c   1.000
_cell.angle_alpha   90.00
_cell.angle_beta   90.00
_cell.angle_gamma   90.00
#
_symmetry.space_group_name_H-M   'P 1'
#
loop_
_entity.id
_entity.type
_entity.pdbx_description
1 polymer ?
#
loop_
_entity_poly.entity_id
_entity_poly.type
_entity_poly.pdbx_seq_one_letter_code
_entity_poly.pdbx_strand_id
1 'polypeptide(L)'
;MTFYISDPHLGHENIIKFCNRPFSCADEMDEAIIDNWNSRVTSGDTVRIMGDLMFRNRKHPEEYLSRLKGKKHLIVGNHDKAWMKKVDLSRWFESVEMMTFFTDGDRKITMCHYPMMSWPFSNHGGWMIYGHIHENTNMDYWPLIARNDHMLNAGVDINGFAPVTFEEMQQNNLEHIARTAAKRILEENRDTFAAIAQMRQMFPALFEDEPDD
;
A
#
# COMPACT_ATOMS: atom_id res chain seq x y z
N MET A 1 -13.24 -13.08 -10.41
CA MET A 1 -11.80 -12.70 -10.20
C MET A 1 -11.61 -12.27 -8.77
N THR A 2 -10.38 -12.37 -8.19
CA THR A 2 -10.09 -11.88 -6.82
C THR A 2 -9.22 -10.63 -6.92
N PHE A 3 -9.63 -9.56 -6.24
CA PHE A 3 -8.92 -8.30 -6.10
C PHE A 3 -8.53 -8.04 -4.65
N TYR A 4 -7.48 -7.26 -4.44
CA TYR A 4 -6.92 -6.88 -3.15
C TYR A 4 -6.80 -5.37 -3.06
N ILE A 5 -7.07 -4.81 -1.88
CA ILE A 5 -6.96 -3.38 -1.62
C ILE A 5 -6.76 -3.15 -0.12
N SER A 6 -6.01 -2.13 0.26
CA SER A 6 -5.88 -1.67 1.63
C SER A 6 -5.80 -0.16 1.70
N ASP A 7 -6.15 0.38 2.85
CA ASP A 7 -5.97 1.80 3.21
C ASP A 7 -6.61 2.82 2.24
N PRO A 8 -7.82 2.58 1.69
CA PRO A 8 -8.50 3.61 0.90
C PRO A 8 -8.75 4.87 1.71
N HIS A 9 -9.06 4.75 3.00
CA HIS A 9 -9.36 5.86 3.90
C HIS A 9 -10.47 6.79 3.39
N LEU A 10 -11.55 6.24 2.86
CA LEU A 10 -12.66 7.03 2.34
C LEU A 10 -13.18 8.02 3.38
N GLY A 11 -13.35 9.27 2.98
CA GLY A 11 -13.76 10.39 3.81
C GLY A 11 -12.67 11.04 4.63
N HIS A 12 -11.40 10.59 4.56
CA HIS A 12 -10.32 11.06 5.41
C HIS A 12 -9.49 12.18 4.76
N GLU A 13 -9.87 13.43 5.01
CA GLU A 13 -9.21 14.62 4.45
C GLU A 13 -7.69 14.65 4.72
N ASN A 14 -7.27 14.31 5.94
CA ASN A 14 -5.87 14.47 6.33
C ASN A 14 -4.93 13.42 5.71
N ILE A 15 -5.45 12.27 5.24
CA ILE A 15 -4.62 11.25 4.61
C ILE A 15 -3.97 11.76 3.32
N ILE A 16 -4.64 12.70 2.64
CA ILE A 16 -4.13 13.34 1.42
C ILE A 16 -2.78 14.00 1.72
N LYS A 17 -2.68 14.72 2.83
CA LYS A 17 -1.44 15.39 3.25
C LYS A 17 -0.43 14.41 3.83
N PHE A 18 -0.89 13.42 4.63
CA PHE A 18 0.00 12.46 5.29
C PHE A 18 0.72 11.54 4.32
N CYS A 19 0.04 11.15 3.25
CA CYS A 19 0.57 10.26 2.21
C CYS A 19 0.83 10.99 0.88
N ASN A 20 0.80 12.33 0.88
CA ASN A 20 1.02 13.15 -0.33
C ASN A 20 0.19 12.65 -1.53
N ARG A 21 -1.09 12.30 -1.30
CA ARG A 21 -1.99 11.81 -2.36
C ARG A 21 -2.31 12.92 -3.36
N PRO A 22 -2.47 12.62 -4.65
CA PRO A 22 -2.65 13.61 -5.72
C PRO A 22 -4.11 14.12 -5.83
N PHE A 23 -4.74 14.44 -4.69
CA PHE A 23 -6.11 14.93 -4.61
C PHE A 23 -6.19 16.24 -3.84
N SER A 24 -7.14 17.10 -4.19
CA SER A 24 -7.33 18.40 -3.54
C SER A 24 -8.17 18.31 -2.26
N CYS A 25 -9.08 17.33 -2.19
CA CYS A 25 -9.97 17.11 -1.05
C CYS A 25 -10.44 15.64 -0.96
N ALA A 26 -11.04 15.28 0.19
CA ALA A 26 -11.54 13.93 0.41
C ALA A 26 -12.63 13.52 -0.59
N ASP A 27 -13.53 14.42 -0.97
CA ASP A 27 -14.59 14.09 -1.93
C ASP A 27 -14.00 13.71 -3.30
N GLU A 28 -12.98 14.42 -3.79
CA GLU A 28 -12.28 14.08 -5.03
C GLU A 28 -11.58 12.73 -4.92
N MET A 29 -10.87 12.49 -3.82
CA MET A 29 -10.21 11.23 -3.54
C MET A 29 -11.20 10.05 -3.50
N ASP A 30 -12.31 10.23 -2.78
CA ASP A 30 -13.36 9.22 -2.63
C ASP A 30 -13.96 8.84 -3.98
N GLU A 31 -14.32 9.84 -4.80
CA GLU A 31 -14.88 9.60 -6.13
C GLU A 31 -13.86 8.87 -7.03
N ALA A 32 -12.60 9.31 -7.05
CA ALA A 32 -11.56 8.66 -7.83
C ALA A 32 -11.34 7.19 -7.42
N ILE A 33 -11.28 6.91 -6.12
CA ILE A 33 -11.11 5.53 -5.62
C ILE A 33 -12.33 4.67 -5.96
N ILE A 34 -13.54 5.19 -5.80
CA ILE A 34 -14.79 4.46 -6.11
C ILE A 34 -14.88 4.19 -7.62
N ASP A 35 -14.55 5.15 -8.46
CA ASP A 35 -14.56 5.00 -9.91
C ASP A 35 -13.50 3.98 -10.37
N ASN A 36 -12.28 4.08 -9.84
CA ASN A 36 -11.23 3.10 -10.10
C ASN A 36 -11.64 1.69 -9.65
N TRP A 37 -12.24 1.55 -8.47
CA TRP A 37 -12.78 0.30 -7.98
C TRP A 37 -13.81 -0.27 -8.95
N ASN A 38 -14.82 0.51 -9.30
CA ASN A 38 -15.96 0.07 -10.11
C ASN A 38 -15.63 -0.12 -11.60
N SER A 39 -14.54 0.46 -12.09
CA SER A 39 -14.04 0.21 -13.44
C SER A 39 -13.42 -1.17 -13.59
N ARG A 40 -12.96 -1.76 -12.50
CA ARG A 40 -12.24 -3.05 -12.46
C ARG A 40 -13.08 -4.18 -11.91
N VAL A 41 -13.89 -3.91 -10.89
CA VAL A 41 -14.64 -4.89 -10.11
C VAL A 41 -16.08 -4.98 -10.61
N THR A 42 -16.54 -6.20 -10.88
CA THR A 42 -17.94 -6.51 -11.17
C THR A 42 -18.64 -7.10 -9.95
N SER A 43 -19.98 -7.24 -9.99
CA SER A 43 -20.75 -7.86 -8.90
C SER A 43 -20.40 -9.34 -8.65
N GLY A 44 -19.81 -10.01 -9.63
CA GLY A 44 -19.39 -11.41 -9.53
C GLY A 44 -18.00 -11.62 -8.94
N ASP A 45 -17.21 -10.54 -8.81
CA ASP A 45 -15.85 -10.61 -8.33
C ASP A 45 -15.77 -10.58 -6.80
N THR A 46 -14.65 -11.06 -6.26
CA THR A 46 -14.32 -11.01 -4.84
C THR A 46 -13.32 -9.89 -4.58
N VAL A 47 -13.57 -9.06 -3.57
CA VAL A 47 -12.62 -8.04 -3.12
C VAL A 47 -12.22 -8.30 -1.68
N ARG A 48 -10.93 -8.45 -1.46
CA ARG A 48 -10.31 -8.62 -0.14
C ARG A 48 -9.69 -7.30 0.31
N ILE A 49 -10.22 -6.76 1.40
CA ILE A 49 -9.88 -5.44 1.93
C ILE A 49 -9.03 -5.66 3.19
N MET A 50 -7.78 -5.21 3.19
CA MET A 50 -6.87 -5.34 4.32
C MET A 50 -6.94 -4.15 5.28
N GLY A 51 -8.14 -3.63 5.52
CA GLY A 51 -8.43 -2.64 6.55
C GLY A 51 -8.29 -1.18 6.13
N ASP A 52 -8.61 -0.35 7.08
CA ASP A 52 -8.64 1.10 6.97
C ASP A 52 -9.45 1.60 5.76
N LEU A 53 -10.63 0.95 5.57
CA LEU A 53 -11.53 1.28 4.46
C LEU A 53 -12.06 2.70 4.56
N MET A 54 -12.41 3.16 5.78
CA MET A 54 -12.96 4.50 6.03
C MET A 54 -12.43 5.09 7.34
N PHE A 55 -12.24 6.41 7.36
CA PHE A 55 -11.89 7.11 8.59
C PHE A 55 -12.39 8.54 8.61
N ARG A 56 -13.07 8.95 9.73
CA ARG A 56 -13.62 10.30 9.93
C ARG A 56 -14.51 10.80 8.78
N ASN A 57 -15.13 9.85 8.08
CA ASN A 57 -15.99 10.11 6.93
C ASN A 57 -17.16 11.06 7.30
N ARG A 58 -17.42 12.03 6.42
CA ARG A 58 -18.52 12.99 6.56
C ARG A 58 -19.87 12.37 6.17
N LYS A 59 -19.85 11.51 5.13
CA LYS A 59 -21.03 10.77 4.67
C LYS A 59 -21.27 9.54 5.56
N HIS A 60 -22.49 9.03 5.60
CA HIS A 60 -22.77 7.78 6.30
C HIS A 60 -22.03 6.61 5.63
N PRO A 61 -21.49 5.62 6.38
CA PRO A 61 -20.73 4.53 5.76
C PRO A 61 -21.48 3.76 4.68
N GLU A 62 -22.80 3.59 4.79
CA GLU A 62 -23.63 2.94 3.77
C GLU A 62 -23.63 3.66 2.43
N GLU A 63 -23.42 5.00 2.41
CA GLU A 63 -23.33 5.76 1.16
C GLU A 63 -22.09 5.36 0.35
N TYR A 64 -21.00 5.00 1.01
CA TYR A 64 -19.81 4.43 0.35
C TYR A 64 -20.03 2.96 -0.01
N LEU A 65 -20.46 2.14 0.97
CA LEU A 65 -20.58 0.69 0.80
C LEU A 65 -21.54 0.29 -0.32
N SER A 66 -22.64 1.03 -0.50
CA SER A 66 -23.63 0.79 -1.56
C SER A 66 -23.07 1.03 -2.97
N ARG A 67 -22.00 1.79 -3.10
CA ARG A 67 -21.36 2.12 -4.37
C ARG A 67 -20.25 1.15 -4.76
N LEU A 68 -19.68 0.41 -3.81
CA LEU A 68 -18.56 -0.50 -4.04
C LEU A 68 -19.06 -1.88 -4.51
N LYS A 69 -18.79 -2.23 -5.77
CA LYS A 69 -19.15 -3.51 -6.36
C LYS A 69 -18.35 -4.68 -5.78
N GLY A 70 -18.83 -5.91 -6.03
CA GLY A 70 -18.17 -7.16 -5.68
C GLY A 70 -18.53 -7.69 -4.30
N LYS A 71 -18.17 -8.97 -4.07
CA LYS A 71 -18.29 -9.66 -2.77
C LYS A 71 -17.11 -9.27 -1.91
N LYS A 72 -17.38 -8.60 -0.80
CA LYS A 72 -16.36 -7.98 0.04
C LYS A 72 -16.03 -8.81 1.26
N HIS A 73 -14.72 -9.02 1.51
CA HIS A 73 -14.17 -9.60 2.74
C HIS A 73 -13.29 -8.54 3.41
N LEU A 74 -13.54 -8.24 4.68
CA LEU A 74 -12.83 -7.21 5.42
C LEU A 74 -11.89 -7.82 6.45
N ILE A 75 -10.62 -7.49 6.37
CA ILE A 75 -9.70 -7.55 7.49
C ILE A 75 -9.75 -6.19 8.18
N VAL A 76 -9.99 -6.18 9.49
CA VAL A 76 -10.21 -4.94 10.23
C VAL A 76 -8.88 -4.21 10.47
N GLY A 77 -8.83 -2.94 10.04
CA GLY A 77 -7.72 -2.04 10.32
C GLY A 77 -7.93 -1.24 11.63
N ASN A 78 -6.94 -0.43 11.99
CA ASN A 78 -6.99 0.36 13.23
C ASN A 78 -8.01 1.50 13.18
N HIS A 79 -8.36 1.98 12.01
CA HIS A 79 -9.33 3.07 11.84
C HIS A 79 -10.76 2.59 11.59
N ASP A 80 -11.01 1.31 11.34
CA ASP A 80 -12.32 0.81 10.95
C ASP A 80 -13.36 0.77 12.09
N LYS A 81 -12.92 0.62 13.35
CA LYS A 81 -13.79 0.38 14.50
C LYS A 81 -14.93 1.40 14.67
N ALA A 82 -14.70 2.65 14.27
CA ALA A 82 -15.67 3.72 14.48
C ALA A 82 -16.84 3.68 13.50
N TRP A 83 -16.58 3.46 12.21
CA TRP A 83 -17.61 3.39 11.18
C TRP A 83 -18.35 2.05 11.19
N MET A 84 -17.66 0.94 11.52
CA MET A 84 -18.25 -0.39 11.62
C MET A 84 -19.42 -0.45 12.61
N LYS A 85 -19.39 0.34 13.69
CA LYS A 85 -20.47 0.42 14.68
C LYS A 85 -21.74 1.07 14.15
N LYS A 86 -21.69 1.72 13.00
CA LYS A 86 -22.81 2.50 12.43
C LYS A 86 -23.64 1.71 11.41
N VAL A 87 -23.20 0.50 11.04
CA VAL A 87 -23.83 -0.29 9.99
C VAL A 87 -23.96 -1.77 10.38
N ASP A 88 -24.90 -2.45 9.80
CA ASP A 88 -24.97 -3.92 9.85
C ASP A 88 -23.98 -4.51 8.85
N LEU A 89 -22.84 -4.97 9.35
CA LEU A 89 -21.74 -5.48 8.53
C LEU A 89 -22.14 -6.70 7.69
N SER A 90 -23.07 -7.53 8.17
CA SER A 90 -23.52 -8.73 7.46
C SER A 90 -24.23 -8.44 6.14
N ARG A 91 -24.71 -7.22 5.96
CA ARG A 91 -25.34 -6.76 4.70
C ARG A 91 -24.32 -6.42 3.61
N TRP A 92 -23.07 -6.15 4.01
CA TRP A 92 -22.06 -5.57 3.13
C TRP A 92 -20.85 -6.46 2.91
N PHE A 93 -20.58 -7.37 3.87
CA PHE A 93 -19.38 -8.19 3.84
C PHE A 93 -19.70 -9.67 4.02
N GLU A 94 -19.06 -10.51 3.22
CA GLU A 94 -19.11 -11.98 3.33
C GLU A 94 -18.37 -12.47 4.59
N SER A 95 -17.29 -11.77 4.98
CA SER A 95 -16.57 -11.99 6.24
C SER A 95 -15.95 -10.71 6.76
N VAL A 96 -15.79 -10.64 8.11
CA VAL A 96 -15.10 -9.56 8.81
C VAL A 96 -14.22 -10.20 9.87
N GLU A 97 -12.91 -10.07 9.71
CA GLU A 97 -11.90 -10.77 10.50
C GLU A 97 -10.74 -9.84 10.86
N MET A 98 -9.98 -10.16 11.90
CA MET A 98 -8.74 -9.44 12.25
C MET A 98 -7.54 -9.96 11.44
N MET A 99 -7.59 -11.22 11.10
CA MET A 99 -6.62 -11.93 10.27
C MET A 99 -7.29 -13.15 9.69
N THR A 100 -6.91 -13.52 8.48
CA THR A 100 -7.36 -14.80 7.89
C THR A 100 -6.24 -15.45 7.09
N PHE A 101 -6.38 -16.73 6.81
CA PHE A 101 -5.52 -17.44 5.87
C PHE A 101 -6.36 -18.39 5.02
N PHE A 102 -6.00 -18.52 3.76
CA PHE A 102 -6.73 -19.35 2.77
C PHE A 102 -5.80 -19.77 1.65
N THR A 103 -6.33 -20.63 0.77
CA THR A 103 -5.62 -21.05 -0.44
C THR A 103 -6.32 -20.42 -1.65
N ASP A 104 -5.55 -19.79 -2.54
CA ASP A 104 -6.00 -19.25 -3.83
C ASP A 104 -5.14 -19.85 -4.94
N GLY A 105 -5.70 -20.81 -5.68
CA GLY A 105 -4.92 -21.67 -6.58
C GLY A 105 -3.85 -22.43 -5.78
N ASP A 106 -2.60 -22.27 -6.15
CA ASP A 106 -1.45 -22.89 -5.48
C ASP A 106 -0.88 -22.05 -4.32
N ARG A 107 -1.44 -20.85 -4.10
CA ARG A 107 -0.92 -19.87 -3.14
C ARG A 107 -1.57 -20.04 -1.78
N LYS A 108 -0.78 -20.22 -0.76
CA LYS A 108 -1.20 -20.10 0.64
C LYS A 108 -1.04 -18.64 1.05
N ILE A 109 -2.13 -17.95 1.34
CA ILE A 109 -2.17 -16.52 1.59
C ILE A 109 -2.63 -16.27 3.02
N THR A 110 -1.84 -15.50 3.76
CA THR A 110 -2.24 -14.91 5.04
C THR A 110 -2.53 -13.44 4.84
N MET A 111 -3.64 -12.94 5.37
CA MET A 111 -4.01 -11.53 5.33
C MET A 111 -4.13 -10.98 6.75
N CYS A 112 -3.48 -9.85 6.99
CA CYS A 112 -3.60 -9.05 8.20
C CYS A 112 -3.40 -7.59 7.82
N HIS A 113 -4.06 -6.66 8.53
CA HIS A 113 -3.84 -5.23 8.27
C HIS A 113 -2.37 -4.82 8.49
N TYR A 114 -1.74 -5.37 9.53
CA TYR A 114 -0.34 -5.09 9.84
C TYR A 114 0.63 -6.06 9.16
N PRO A 115 1.81 -5.60 8.69
CA PRO A 115 2.87 -6.53 8.27
C PRO A 115 3.35 -7.38 9.46
N MET A 116 3.50 -8.68 9.24
CA MET A 116 3.90 -9.62 10.27
C MET A 116 5.30 -10.17 10.00
N MET A 117 6.11 -10.32 11.05
CA MET A 117 7.44 -10.93 10.93
C MET A 117 7.40 -12.45 10.75
N SER A 118 6.30 -13.08 11.14
CA SER A 118 6.03 -14.52 10.95
C SER A 118 4.53 -14.72 10.79
N TRP A 119 4.14 -15.56 9.85
CA TRP A 119 2.73 -15.84 9.53
C TRP A 119 2.55 -17.32 9.17
N PRO A 120 1.29 -17.82 9.17
CA PRO A 120 1.01 -19.19 8.73
C PRO A 120 1.61 -19.49 7.36
N PHE A 121 2.31 -20.60 7.27
CA PHE A 121 2.99 -21.09 6.06
C PHE A 121 4.19 -20.27 5.57
N SER A 122 4.70 -19.28 6.28
CA SER A 122 5.87 -18.49 5.88
C SER A 122 7.08 -19.35 5.52
N ASN A 123 7.33 -20.44 6.28
CA ASN A 123 8.42 -21.38 6.01
C ASN A 123 8.13 -22.38 4.86
N HIS A 124 6.97 -22.28 4.23
CA HIS A 124 6.52 -23.16 3.14
C HIS A 124 6.06 -22.36 1.92
N GLY A 125 6.66 -21.18 1.70
CA GLY A 125 6.34 -20.32 0.55
C GLY A 125 4.98 -19.64 0.64
N GLY A 126 4.41 -19.51 1.85
CA GLY A 126 3.16 -18.77 2.06
C GLY A 126 3.35 -17.27 1.93
N TRP A 127 2.37 -16.59 1.35
CA TRP A 127 2.33 -15.14 1.13
C TRP A 127 1.71 -14.41 2.30
N MET A 128 2.22 -13.22 2.59
CA MET A 128 1.65 -12.25 3.52
C MET A 128 1.14 -11.04 2.74
N ILE A 129 -0.18 -10.78 2.81
CA ILE A 129 -0.77 -9.56 2.24
C ILE A 129 -1.17 -8.65 3.40
N TYR A 130 -0.72 -7.41 3.34
CA TYR A 130 -0.87 -6.42 4.41
C TYR A 130 -1.17 -5.02 3.88
N GLY A 131 -1.48 -4.09 4.78
CA GLY A 131 -1.65 -2.66 4.55
C GLY A 131 -0.92 -1.82 5.59
N HIS A 132 -1.59 -0.79 6.14
CA HIS A 132 -1.18 0.02 7.28
C HIS A 132 0.00 0.97 7.05
N ILE A 133 1.05 0.52 6.38
CA ILE A 133 2.28 1.30 6.23
C ILE A 133 2.24 2.29 5.06
N HIS A 134 1.16 2.26 4.26
CA HIS A 134 1.04 3.06 3.04
C HIS A 134 2.27 2.89 2.13
N GLU A 135 2.83 3.98 1.59
CA GLU A 135 4.10 3.99 0.86
C GLU A 135 5.32 4.29 1.75
N ASN A 136 5.14 4.32 3.09
CA ASN A 136 6.19 4.73 4.01
C ASN A 136 7.30 3.67 4.13
N THR A 137 8.52 4.10 3.89
CA THR A 137 9.74 3.27 3.90
C THR A 137 10.76 3.71 4.97
N ASN A 138 10.38 4.68 5.83
CA ASN A 138 11.27 5.24 6.85
C ASN A 138 11.23 4.48 8.19
N MET A 139 10.54 3.33 8.23
CA MET A 139 10.45 2.53 9.44
C MET A 139 11.66 1.62 9.60
N ASP A 140 12.12 1.43 10.83
CA ASP A 140 13.29 0.59 11.15
C ASP A 140 13.18 -0.85 10.62
N TYR A 141 11.97 -1.38 10.51
CA TYR A 141 11.69 -2.72 10.00
C TYR A 141 11.50 -2.78 8.47
N TRP A 142 11.48 -1.64 7.76
CA TRP A 142 11.33 -1.63 6.30
C TRP A 142 12.36 -2.51 5.55
N PRO A 143 13.65 -2.53 5.91
CA PRO A 143 14.62 -3.39 5.23
C PRO A 143 14.30 -4.88 5.32
N LEU A 144 13.58 -5.32 6.35
CA LEU A 144 13.15 -6.71 6.51
C LEU A 144 11.98 -7.03 5.61
N ILE A 145 11.03 -6.10 5.47
CA ILE A 145 9.90 -6.21 4.54
C ILE A 145 10.41 -6.21 3.09
N ALA A 146 11.23 -5.25 2.72
CA ALA A 146 11.71 -5.06 1.35
C ALA A 146 12.58 -6.22 0.83
N ARG A 147 13.12 -7.04 1.71
CA ARG A 147 13.92 -8.24 1.34
C ARG A 147 13.08 -9.52 1.23
N ASN A 148 11.81 -9.45 1.58
CA ASN A 148 10.96 -10.63 1.62
C ASN A 148 9.97 -10.62 0.47
N ASP A 149 10.28 -11.38 -0.59
CA ASP A 149 9.48 -11.47 -1.82
C ASP A 149 8.06 -12.01 -1.59
N HIS A 150 7.79 -12.62 -0.42
CA HIS A 150 6.49 -13.16 -0.05
C HIS A 150 5.64 -12.20 0.81
N MET A 151 6.06 -10.94 0.96
CA MET A 151 5.31 -9.89 1.66
C MET A 151 4.81 -8.84 0.66
N LEU A 152 3.48 -8.71 0.51
CA LEU A 152 2.86 -7.81 -0.45
C LEU A 152 1.99 -6.77 0.25
N ASN A 153 2.28 -5.50 -0.01
CA ASN A 153 1.49 -4.36 0.44
C ASN A 153 0.34 -4.10 -0.54
N ALA A 154 -0.90 -4.20 -0.06
CA ALA A 154 -2.11 -3.94 -0.84
C ALA A 154 -2.58 -2.47 -0.75
N GLY A 155 -1.81 -1.60 -0.09
CA GLY A 155 -2.15 -0.19 0.10
C GLY A 155 -2.35 0.54 -1.23
N VAL A 156 -3.39 1.36 -1.30
CA VAL A 156 -3.77 2.11 -2.53
C VAL A 156 -2.66 3.04 -3.01
N ASP A 157 -1.83 3.53 -2.10
CA ASP A 157 -0.78 4.51 -2.38
C ASP A 157 0.31 3.97 -3.33
N ILE A 158 0.52 2.63 -3.34
CA ILE A 158 1.44 1.97 -4.26
C ILE A 158 0.74 1.19 -5.37
N ASN A 159 -0.60 1.06 -5.29
CA ASN A 159 -1.41 0.28 -6.22
C ASN A 159 -2.36 1.17 -7.07
N GLY A 160 -2.02 2.45 -7.26
CA GLY A 160 -2.73 3.34 -8.19
C GLY A 160 -4.16 3.68 -7.77
N PHE A 161 -4.45 3.71 -6.47
CA PHE A 161 -5.77 4.04 -5.90
C PHE A 161 -6.90 3.13 -6.42
N ALA A 162 -6.60 1.85 -6.68
CA ALA A 162 -7.52 0.87 -7.23
C ALA A 162 -7.37 -0.50 -6.57
N PRO A 163 -8.41 -1.36 -6.54
CA PRO A 163 -8.25 -2.79 -6.28
C PRO A 163 -7.39 -3.43 -7.37
N VAL A 164 -6.44 -4.27 -7.00
CA VAL A 164 -5.52 -4.94 -7.91
C VAL A 164 -5.60 -6.47 -7.79
N THR A 165 -5.26 -7.18 -8.84
CA THR A 165 -5.07 -8.64 -8.78
C THR A 165 -3.80 -8.98 -8.02
N PHE A 166 -3.63 -10.26 -7.70
CA PHE A 166 -2.41 -10.72 -7.01
C PHE A 166 -1.15 -10.41 -7.83
N GLU A 167 -1.18 -10.67 -9.14
CA GLU A 167 -0.07 -10.45 -10.05
C GLU A 167 0.28 -8.96 -10.20
N GLU A 168 -0.72 -8.12 -10.34
CA GLU A 168 -0.53 -6.66 -10.40
C GLU A 168 0.05 -6.13 -9.07
N MET A 169 -0.48 -6.59 -7.93
CA MET A 169 0.04 -6.22 -6.62
C MET A 169 1.51 -6.63 -6.47
N GLN A 170 1.88 -7.84 -6.90
CA GLN A 170 3.26 -8.31 -6.88
C GLN A 170 4.17 -7.40 -7.72
N GLN A 171 3.77 -7.06 -8.93
CA GLN A 171 4.51 -6.17 -9.82
C GLN A 171 4.66 -4.76 -9.22
N ASN A 172 3.57 -4.18 -8.70
CA ASN A 172 3.58 -2.84 -8.09
C ASN A 172 4.49 -2.77 -6.85
N ASN A 173 4.52 -3.84 -6.04
CA ASN A 173 5.42 -3.95 -4.89
C ASN A 173 6.89 -4.00 -5.32
N LEU A 174 7.24 -4.77 -6.35
CA LEU A 174 8.60 -4.80 -6.91
C LEU A 174 9.03 -3.42 -7.41
N GLU A 175 8.17 -2.73 -8.14
CA GLU A 175 8.42 -1.37 -8.64
C GLU A 175 8.59 -0.36 -7.51
N HIS A 176 7.76 -0.43 -6.45
CA HIS A 176 7.86 0.42 -5.28
C HIS A 176 9.20 0.21 -4.56
N ILE A 177 9.61 -1.03 -4.34
CA ILE A 177 10.89 -1.38 -3.71
C ILE A 177 12.06 -0.86 -4.54
N ALA A 178 12.05 -1.09 -5.86
CA ALA A 178 13.11 -0.64 -6.77
C ALA A 178 13.23 0.90 -6.80
N ARG A 179 12.09 1.61 -6.90
CA ARG A 179 12.04 3.07 -6.87
C ARG A 179 12.58 3.64 -5.56
N THR A 180 12.23 3.02 -4.43
CA THR A 180 12.67 3.45 -3.11
C THR A 180 14.17 3.22 -2.91
N ALA A 181 14.69 2.08 -3.36
CA ALA A 181 16.12 1.77 -3.30
C ALA A 181 16.92 2.77 -4.16
N ALA A 182 16.48 3.07 -5.37
CA ALA A 182 17.11 4.06 -6.24
C ALA A 182 17.12 5.47 -5.61
N LYS A 183 16.00 5.90 -5.02
CA LYS A 183 15.90 7.19 -4.31
C LYS A 183 16.89 7.25 -3.15
N ARG A 184 16.99 6.20 -2.34
CA ARG A 184 17.91 6.13 -1.21
C ARG A 184 19.37 6.22 -1.66
N ILE A 185 19.76 5.49 -2.71
CA ILE A 185 21.10 5.57 -3.29
C ILE A 185 21.41 7.01 -3.74
N LEU A 186 20.47 7.68 -4.40
CA LEU A 186 20.65 9.07 -4.84
C LEU A 186 20.79 10.04 -3.66
N GLU A 187 20.02 9.85 -2.59
CA GLU A 187 20.09 10.68 -1.38
C GLU A 187 21.41 10.45 -0.64
N GLU A 188 21.83 9.20 -0.44
CA GLU A 188 23.11 8.85 0.21
C GLU A 188 24.33 9.39 -0.56
N ASN A 189 24.25 9.46 -1.89
CA ASN A 189 25.34 9.99 -2.72
C ASN A 189 25.27 11.51 -2.92
N ARG A 190 24.16 12.17 -2.64
CA ARG A 190 24.02 13.63 -2.81
C ARG A 190 25.07 14.41 -2.03
N ASP A 191 25.27 14.07 -0.76
CA ASP A 191 26.24 14.74 0.11
C ASP A 191 27.67 14.44 -0.35
N THR A 192 27.94 13.24 -0.84
CA THR A 192 29.23 12.84 -1.42
C THR A 192 29.53 13.65 -2.67
N PHE A 193 28.60 13.78 -3.60
CA PHE A 193 28.77 14.60 -4.81
C PHE A 193 28.94 16.08 -4.48
N ALA A 194 28.19 16.60 -3.50
CA ALA A 194 28.33 17.97 -3.03
C ALA A 194 29.71 18.21 -2.38
N ALA A 195 30.16 17.26 -1.56
CA ALA A 195 31.51 17.31 -0.96
C ALA A 195 32.62 17.27 -2.00
N ILE A 196 32.55 16.38 -2.99
CA ILE A 196 33.51 16.31 -4.10
C ILE A 196 33.51 17.61 -4.91
N ALA A 197 32.35 18.19 -5.21
CA ALA A 197 32.25 19.47 -5.93
C ALA A 197 32.91 20.61 -5.13
N GLN A 198 32.73 20.65 -3.81
CA GLN A 198 33.35 21.61 -2.92
C GLN A 198 34.89 21.39 -2.84
N MET A 199 35.36 20.15 -2.74
CA MET A 199 36.78 19.81 -2.78
C MET A 199 37.41 20.21 -4.10
N ARG A 200 36.80 19.98 -5.23
CA ARG A 200 37.26 20.44 -6.55
C ARG A 200 37.44 21.96 -6.59
N GLN A 201 36.52 22.70 -5.98
CA GLN A 201 36.55 24.15 -5.92
C GLN A 201 37.67 24.70 -5.01
N MET A 202 37.88 24.02 -3.87
CA MET A 202 38.90 24.41 -2.88
C MET A 202 40.34 23.97 -3.25
N PHE A 203 40.45 22.82 -3.95
CA PHE A 203 41.71 22.17 -4.28
C PHE A 203 41.75 21.70 -5.74
N PRO A 204 41.68 22.63 -6.72
CA PRO A 204 41.59 22.26 -8.13
C PRO A 204 42.77 21.37 -8.60
N ALA A 205 43.97 21.61 -8.07
CA ALA A 205 45.18 20.82 -8.42
C ALA A 205 45.09 19.33 -8.05
N LEU A 206 44.14 18.89 -7.19
CA LEU A 206 43.95 17.49 -6.86
C LEU A 206 43.09 16.75 -7.89
N PHE A 207 42.50 17.47 -8.84
CA PHE A 207 41.55 16.96 -9.84
C PHE A 207 41.97 17.34 -11.28
N GLU A 208 43.17 17.89 -11.46
CA GLU A 208 43.79 18.04 -12.76
C GLU A 208 44.35 16.67 -13.15
N ASP A 209 43.84 16.10 -14.23
CA ASP A 209 44.37 14.86 -14.79
C ASP A 209 45.86 15.08 -15.14
N GLU A 210 46.73 14.14 -14.79
CA GLU A 210 48.09 14.14 -15.31
C GLU A 210 48.01 14.08 -16.84
N PRO A 211 48.83 14.90 -17.53
CA PRO A 211 48.80 14.84 -18.99
C PRO A 211 49.26 13.45 -19.43
N ASP A 212 48.45 12.85 -20.32
CA ASP A 212 48.82 11.61 -21.00
C ASP A 212 50.18 11.80 -21.68
N ASP A 213 51.18 11.05 -21.23
CA ASP A 213 52.46 10.88 -21.90
C ASP A 213 52.40 9.86 -23.06
#